data_47ac660f28b40f82f896f50100b35023
#
_entry.id   47ac660f28b40f82f896f50100b35023
#
_cell.length_a   1.000
_cell.length_b   1.000
_cell.length_c   1.000
_cell.angle_alpha   90.00
_cell.angle_beta   90.00
_cell.angle_gamma   90.00
#
_symmetry.space_group_name_H-M   'P 1'
#
loop_
_entity.id
_entity.type
_entity.pdbx_description
1 polymer ?
#
loop_
_entity_poly.entity_id
_entity_poly.type
_entity_poly.pdbx_seq_one_letter_code
_entity_poly.pdbx_strand_id
1 'polypeptide(L)'
;MVSMKWIGTAASALLLAAVSVPGSHAQERDNFKDHRGIRHVLLISVDGMHAVDYLNCAKGIAGANGGESYCPNLAGLGENGINYLETSTSKPSDSFPGLTAIVSGGSARTEGIFYDVAYDRSLDPPAKDTGNGISAGNCVAGAAPIGARTEYEEGIDFDQTQLNGGAPAGADGGRASINPLRLPRDPKNGCAPVYPWNFVRTNTIFGVIHAAGGYTAWSDKHASYLSVSGPGDGTNVDDYYAPEVNSAPVGLPGVITPEGLSCATVPDPSQLGSYTDSFKNIQCNDTLKVNAVLNQIDGKTHNGKSTAPVPNLLGMNFQAVSVGQKLIEKNVGTGGYLDAYGTPSDLLLGEFKFVDDSIGEMVSHLKSQGLLDSTLILITAKHGQSPIDPVRFLPIPGHSGLNGKSPSSILADLLPDSEVNQIGATQDDISLLWLADPSQTGTAVARLESQSPAQPNSANIAGISEIFAGASMTQLFNSPATDPRTPDIIVQPNSGVIMLLSNPKFRAKTVTSPVETTQVAPTILKALGLDVNKLQAVHIEGTQVLPGVDLSSDSDRE
;
A
#
# COMPACT_ATOMS: atom_id res chain seq x y z
N MET A 1 -82.66 35.06 -26.63
CA MET A 1 -83.44 34.32 -25.59
C MET A 1 -82.45 33.51 -24.81
N VAL A 2 -82.22 33.93 -23.58
CA VAL A 2 -82.33 33.15 -22.33
C VAL A 2 -81.17 32.10 -22.20
N SER A 3 -80.41 32.01 -21.13
CA SER A 3 -80.47 32.51 -19.75
C SER A 3 -79.13 32.33 -19.07
N MET A 4 -78.74 33.29 -18.29
CA MET A 4 -77.62 33.30 -17.35
C MET A 4 -77.87 32.29 -16.23
N LYS A 5 -76.87 31.45 -15.88
CA LYS A 5 -76.77 30.86 -14.53
C LYS A 5 -75.40 31.03 -13.98
N TRP A 6 -75.31 31.70 -12.87
CA TRP A 6 -74.13 31.82 -11.98
C TRP A 6 -73.83 30.51 -11.30
N ILE A 7 -72.53 30.14 -11.22
CA ILE A 7 -72.05 29.17 -10.23
C ILE A 7 -70.78 29.75 -9.58
N GLY A 8 -70.79 29.76 -8.27
CA GLY A 8 -69.83 30.42 -7.43
C GLY A 8 -68.44 29.77 -7.37
N THR A 9 -67.48 30.62 -7.12
CA THR A 9 -66.10 30.30 -6.80
C THR A 9 -66.01 29.71 -5.41
N ALA A 10 -65.59 28.41 -5.32
CA ALA A 10 -65.09 27.81 -4.10
C ALA A 10 -63.55 27.83 -4.14
N ALA A 11 -62.94 28.63 -3.28
CA ALA A 11 -61.50 28.62 -3.06
C ALA A 11 -61.11 27.39 -2.25
N SER A 12 -60.45 26.42 -2.89
CA SER A 12 -59.82 25.29 -2.20
C SER A 12 -58.39 25.67 -1.84
N ALA A 13 -58.14 25.87 -0.56
CA ALA A 13 -56.81 25.99 0.00
C ALA A 13 -56.12 24.58 -0.07
N LEU A 14 -55.13 24.42 -0.94
CA LEU A 14 -54.23 23.27 -0.88
C LEU A 14 -53.24 23.47 0.26
N LEU A 15 -53.40 22.73 1.35
CA LEU A 15 -52.31 22.46 2.30
C LEU A 15 -51.26 21.57 1.61
N LEU A 16 -50.08 22.13 1.31
CA LEU A 16 -48.90 21.32 1.03
C LEU A 16 -48.42 20.72 2.37
N ALA A 17 -48.75 19.46 2.61
CA ALA A 17 -48.06 18.64 3.60
C ALA A 17 -46.69 18.31 3.04
N ALA A 18 -45.64 18.90 3.59
CA ALA A 18 -44.28 18.47 3.38
C ALA A 18 -44.12 17.05 3.95
N VAL A 19 -44.20 16.04 3.09
CA VAL A 19 -43.78 14.68 3.44
C VAL A 19 -42.27 14.71 3.47
N SER A 20 -41.69 14.80 4.66
CA SER A 20 -40.30 14.43 4.89
C SER A 20 -40.16 12.94 4.58
N VAL A 21 -39.62 12.61 3.44
CA VAL A 21 -39.16 11.25 3.12
C VAL A 21 -38.00 10.99 4.07
N PRO A 22 -38.10 10.06 5.03
CA PRO A 22 -36.93 9.63 5.75
C PRO A 22 -36.00 9.01 4.70
N GLY A 23 -34.76 9.52 4.62
CA GLY A 23 -33.73 8.88 3.82
C GLY A 23 -33.71 7.40 4.15
N SER A 24 -33.86 6.56 3.15
CA SER A 24 -33.68 5.13 3.29
C SER A 24 -32.19 4.87 3.59
N HIS A 25 -31.83 4.98 4.87
CA HIS A 25 -30.67 4.26 5.34
C HIS A 25 -31.01 2.79 5.10
N ALA A 26 -30.34 2.17 4.13
CA ALA A 26 -30.38 0.72 3.97
C ALA A 26 -30.06 0.16 5.35
N GLN A 27 -30.93 -0.72 5.84
CA GLN A 27 -30.83 -1.35 7.14
C GLN A 27 -29.50 -2.09 7.18
N GLU A 28 -28.48 -1.48 7.80
CA GLU A 28 -27.18 -2.13 8.03
C GLU A 28 -27.48 -3.46 8.71
N ARG A 29 -27.05 -4.55 8.09
CA ARG A 29 -27.21 -5.86 8.67
C ARG A 29 -26.36 -5.91 9.94
N ASP A 30 -26.99 -6.15 11.06
CA ASP A 30 -26.52 -6.13 12.45
C ASP A 30 -25.48 -7.23 12.77
N ASN A 31 -24.50 -7.45 11.87
CA ASN A 31 -23.45 -8.45 12.06
C ASN A 31 -22.19 -7.88 12.74
N PHE A 32 -22.09 -6.55 12.83
CA PHE A 32 -20.99 -5.87 13.49
C PHE A 32 -21.34 -5.62 14.95
N LYS A 33 -20.69 -6.33 15.87
CA LYS A 33 -20.82 -6.05 17.29
C LYS A 33 -20.07 -4.76 17.60
N ASP A 34 -20.83 -3.72 17.95
CA ASP A 34 -20.32 -2.40 18.22
C ASP A 34 -19.37 -2.37 19.43
N HIS A 35 -18.05 -2.34 19.17
CA HIS A 35 -17.05 -2.07 20.19
C HIS A 35 -16.76 -0.58 20.24
N ARG A 36 -17.25 0.14 21.26
CA ARG A 36 -17.17 1.59 21.45
C ARG A 36 -17.81 2.43 20.35
N GLY A 37 -18.75 1.90 19.58
CA GLY A 37 -19.40 2.61 18.49
C GLY A 37 -18.52 2.76 17.24
N ILE A 38 -17.47 1.96 17.07
CA ILE A 38 -16.67 1.94 15.83
C ILE A 38 -17.41 1.12 14.78
N ARG A 39 -17.79 1.77 13.70
CA ARG A 39 -18.47 1.15 12.54
C ARG A 39 -17.66 1.25 11.26
N HIS A 40 -16.71 2.17 11.24
CA HIS A 40 -15.87 2.46 10.08
C HIS A 40 -14.40 2.44 10.48
N VAL A 41 -13.55 2.06 9.55
CA VAL A 41 -12.08 2.20 9.67
C VAL A 41 -11.58 2.92 8.43
N LEU A 42 -10.89 4.04 8.64
CA LEU A 42 -10.11 4.73 7.62
C LEU A 42 -8.66 4.28 7.77
N LEU A 43 -8.20 3.45 6.84
CA LEU A 43 -6.83 2.94 6.80
C LEU A 43 -6.01 3.74 5.79
N ILE A 44 -5.00 4.46 6.26
CA ILE A 44 -4.08 5.24 5.44
C ILE A 44 -2.70 4.61 5.48
N SER A 45 -2.15 4.30 4.32
CA SER A 45 -0.75 3.95 4.13
C SER A 45 0.00 5.11 3.48
N VAL A 46 1.12 5.52 4.06
CA VAL A 46 1.99 6.56 3.50
C VAL A 46 3.33 5.93 3.17
N ASP A 47 3.53 5.54 1.91
CA ASP A 47 4.75 4.85 1.50
C ASP A 47 6.00 5.68 1.83
N GLY A 48 6.99 5.03 2.43
CA GLY A 48 8.25 5.64 2.81
C GLY A 48 8.25 6.38 4.16
N MET A 49 7.09 6.65 4.77
CA MET A 49 7.03 7.47 5.98
C MET A 49 7.56 6.72 7.21
N HIS A 50 8.70 7.18 7.73
CA HIS A 50 9.30 6.63 8.94
C HIS A 50 8.63 7.16 10.22
N ALA A 51 8.80 6.43 11.32
CA ALA A 51 8.34 6.90 12.63
C ALA A 51 8.98 8.26 13.02
N VAL A 52 10.24 8.48 12.66
CA VAL A 52 10.94 9.75 12.91
C VAL A 52 10.35 10.90 12.09
N ASP A 53 9.86 10.65 10.88
CA ASP A 53 9.20 11.67 10.05
C ASP A 53 7.94 12.19 10.73
N TYR A 54 7.11 11.27 11.24
CA TYR A 54 5.93 11.65 12.02
C TYR A 54 6.31 12.46 13.27
N LEU A 55 7.32 12.03 14.02
CA LEU A 55 7.73 12.76 15.23
C LEU A 55 8.24 14.18 14.90
N ASN A 56 9.05 14.30 13.84
CA ASN A 56 9.58 15.56 13.38
C ASN A 56 8.50 16.47 12.84
N CYS A 57 7.60 15.95 12.01
CA CYS A 57 6.56 16.77 11.39
C CYS A 57 5.50 17.22 12.39
N ALA A 58 5.13 16.36 13.36
CA ALA A 58 4.13 16.68 14.37
C ALA A 58 4.63 17.71 15.41
N LYS A 59 5.90 17.65 15.76
CA LYS A 59 6.51 18.53 16.79
C LYS A 59 7.23 19.76 16.22
N GLY A 60 7.65 19.69 14.96
CA GLY A 60 8.63 20.59 14.38
C GLY A 60 10.08 20.17 14.70
N ILE A 61 10.99 20.51 13.80
CA ILE A 61 12.42 20.27 13.93
C ILE A 61 13.20 21.52 13.50
N ALA A 62 14.28 21.83 14.20
CA ALA A 62 15.16 22.92 13.79
C ALA A 62 15.68 22.67 12.36
N GLY A 63 15.59 23.67 11.48
CA GLY A 63 15.99 23.56 10.08
C GLY A 63 14.86 23.28 9.09
N ALA A 64 13.65 22.93 9.55
CA ALA A 64 12.46 22.81 8.72
C ALA A 64 11.32 23.68 9.26
N ASN A 65 10.54 24.32 8.39
CA ASN A 65 9.33 25.09 8.71
C ASN A 65 9.53 26.11 9.87
N GLY A 66 10.73 26.69 10.00
CA GLY A 66 11.03 27.63 11.09
C GLY A 66 11.11 26.96 12.48
N GLY A 67 11.14 25.66 12.57
CA GLY A 67 11.12 24.89 13.83
C GLY A 67 9.71 24.54 14.32
N GLU A 68 8.68 25.00 13.63
CA GLU A 68 7.29 24.73 13.96
C GLU A 68 6.79 23.43 13.31
N SER A 69 5.70 22.86 13.88
CA SER A 69 5.02 21.70 13.27
C SER A 69 4.67 21.98 11.80
N TYR A 70 4.90 21.00 10.96
CA TYR A 70 4.51 21.05 9.55
C TYR A 70 3.50 19.96 9.16
N CYS A 71 3.02 19.18 10.15
CA CYS A 71 1.92 18.24 10.02
C CYS A 71 0.90 18.44 11.15
N PRO A 72 0.19 19.58 11.19
CA PRO A 72 -0.73 19.91 12.29
C PRO A 72 -1.93 18.96 12.40
N ASN A 73 -2.40 18.39 11.27
CA ASN A 73 -3.50 17.43 11.28
C ASN A 73 -3.09 16.10 11.90
N LEU A 74 -1.93 15.57 11.54
CA LEU A 74 -1.35 14.38 12.16
C LEU A 74 -1.05 14.60 13.65
N ALA A 75 -0.52 15.77 14.02
CA ALA A 75 -0.31 16.16 15.41
C ALA A 75 -1.62 16.15 16.20
N GLY A 76 -2.68 16.76 15.65
CA GLY A 76 -4.02 16.78 16.26
C GLY A 76 -4.63 15.38 16.40
N LEU A 77 -4.43 14.49 15.44
CA LEU A 77 -4.81 13.08 15.56
C LEU A 77 -4.05 12.38 16.69
N GLY A 78 -2.76 12.69 16.86
CA GLY A 78 -1.93 12.16 17.93
C GLY A 78 -2.35 12.61 19.34
N GLU A 79 -2.97 13.78 19.49
CA GLU A 79 -3.52 14.27 20.75
C GLU A 79 -4.67 13.42 21.30
N ASN A 80 -5.41 12.74 20.40
CA ASN A 80 -6.50 11.82 20.71
C ASN A 80 -6.20 10.42 20.17
N GLY A 81 -4.92 10.04 20.12
CA GLY A 81 -4.47 8.82 19.48
C GLY A 81 -3.45 8.04 20.27
N ILE A 82 -3.13 6.87 19.75
CA ILE A 82 -2.09 5.99 20.27
C ILE A 82 -0.94 6.01 19.27
N ASN A 83 0.21 6.52 19.71
CA ASN A 83 1.42 6.65 18.91
C ASN A 83 2.37 5.50 19.24
N TYR A 84 2.84 4.79 18.24
CA TYR A 84 3.81 3.71 18.36
C TYR A 84 5.16 4.18 17.83
N LEU A 85 6.16 4.20 18.69
CA LEU A 85 7.48 4.76 18.35
C LEU A 85 8.44 3.73 17.75
N GLU A 86 8.20 2.45 17.99
CA GLU A 86 9.05 1.35 17.54
C GLU A 86 8.24 0.39 16.68
N THR A 87 7.81 0.87 15.53
CA THR A 87 7.06 0.06 14.56
C THR A 87 7.98 -0.39 13.45
N SER A 88 8.03 -1.69 13.20
CA SER A 88 8.67 -2.28 12.01
C SER A 88 7.63 -2.73 10.99
N THR A 89 8.05 -2.81 9.73
CA THR A 89 7.31 -3.55 8.71
C THR A 89 7.54 -5.05 8.87
N SER A 90 6.74 -5.86 8.17
CA SER A 90 7.10 -7.25 7.90
C SER A 90 8.40 -7.31 7.11
N LYS A 91 9.13 -8.41 7.23
CA LYS A 91 10.33 -8.70 6.44
C LYS A 91 9.97 -9.64 5.29
N PRO A 92 10.39 -9.36 4.03
CA PRO A 92 11.07 -8.15 3.53
C PRO A 92 10.20 -6.88 3.63
N SER A 93 10.86 -5.70 3.59
CA SER A 93 10.18 -4.41 3.59
C SER A 93 10.06 -3.90 2.16
N ASP A 94 8.85 -3.91 1.63
CA ASP A 94 8.49 -3.42 0.30
C ASP A 94 6.97 -3.22 0.19
N SER A 95 6.51 -2.60 -0.88
CA SER A 95 5.10 -2.26 -1.09
C SER A 95 4.18 -3.48 -1.06
N PHE A 96 4.51 -4.54 -1.79
CA PHE A 96 3.61 -5.70 -1.92
C PHE A 96 3.58 -6.57 -0.66
N PRO A 97 4.72 -7.05 -0.11
CA PRO A 97 4.71 -7.77 1.17
C PRO A 97 4.19 -6.91 2.32
N GLY A 98 4.54 -5.60 2.36
CA GLY A 98 4.10 -4.68 3.39
C GLY A 98 2.59 -4.48 3.41
N LEU A 99 1.96 -4.23 2.25
CA LEU A 99 0.51 -4.14 2.17
C LEU A 99 -0.16 -5.46 2.53
N THR A 100 0.39 -6.58 2.03
CA THR A 100 -0.16 -7.90 2.35
C THR A 100 -0.13 -8.14 3.86
N ALA A 101 0.97 -7.81 4.55
CA ALA A 101 1.07 -7.93 6.00
C ALA A 101 0.04 -7.06 6.75
N ILE A 102 -0.16 -5.80 6.29
CA ILE A 102 -1.15 -4.88 6.85
C ILE A 102 -2.56 -5.45 6.76
N VAL A 103 -2.92 -6.13 5.66
CA VAL A 103 -4.31 -6.56 5.41
C VAL A 103 -4.60 -8.02 5.75
N SER A 104 -3.57 -8.88 5.83
CA SER A 104 -3.74 -10.31 6.20
C SER A 104 -3.38 -10.61 7.65
N GLY A 105 -2.49 -9.81 8.24
CA GLY A 105 -1.90 -10.06 9.56
C GLY A 105 -0.82 -11.13 9.54
N GLY A 106 -0.33 -11.54 8.37
CA GLY A 106 0.71 -12.53 8.17
C GLY A 106 2.00 -11.95 7.59
N SER A 107 3.11 -12.62 7.87
CA SER A 107 4.42 -12.32 7.30
C SER A 107 4.63 -13.02 5.95
N ALA A 108 5.76 -12.73 5.28
CA ALA A 108 6.17 -13.44 4.06
C ALA A 108 6.27 -14.98 4.26
N ARG A 109 6.49 -15.44 5.49
CA ARG A 109 6.48 -16.86 5.83
C ARG A 109 5.16 -17.53 5.49
N THR A 110 4.05 -16.94 5.87
CA THR A 110 2.69 -17.47 5.63
C THR A 110 2.21 -17.11 4.24
N GLU A 111 2.41 -15.86 3.82
CA GLU A 111 1.87 -15.36 2.56
C GLU A 111 2.69 -15.78 1.33
N GLY A 112 3.98 -16.08 1.49
CA GLY A 112 4.88 -16.39 0.38
C GLY A 112 5.09 -15.22 -0.58
N ILE A 113 4.94 -13.99 -0.07
CA ILE A 113 5.16 -12.76 -0.82
C ILE A 113 6.40 -12.08 -0.27
N PHE A 114 7.43 -11.99 -1.11
CA PHE A 114 8.72 -11.46 -0.72
C PHE A 114 9.00 -10.08 -1.31
N TYR A 115 8.42 -9.77 -2.48
CA TYR A 115 8.55 -8.50 -3.17
C TYR A 115 7.45 -8.38 -4.24
N ASP A 116 7.24 -7.19 -4.81
CA ASP A 116 6.34 -6.99 -5.97
C ASP A 116 6.90 -7.69 -7.22
N VAL A 117 8.24 -7.72 -7.34
CA VAL A 117 8.94 -8.54 -8.33
C VAL A 117 9.77 -9.63 -7.62
N ALA A 118 9.39 -10.89 -7.79
CA ALA A 118 10.01 -12.02 -7.12
C ALA A 118 10.15 -13.22 -8.08
N TYR A 119 10.49 -14.38 -7.58
CA TYR A 119 10.53 -15.62 -8.35
C TYR A 119 9.77 -16.74 -7.65
N ASP A 120 9.02 -17.50 -8.44
CA ASP A 120 8.30 -18.68 -7.95
C ASP A 120 8.67 -19.91 -8.81
N ARG A 121 9.34 -20.88 -8.17
CA ARG A 121 9.75 -22.14 -8.81
C ARG A 121 8.57 -23.04 -9.18
N SER A 122 7.37 -22.73 -8.69
CA SER A 122 6.16 -23.52 -8.95
C SER A 122 5.31 -23.02 -10.11
N LEU A 123 5.68 -21.91 -10.72
CA LEU A 123 4.97 -21.28 -11.82
C LEU A 123 5.77 -21.33 -13.12
N ASP A 124 5.07 -21.08 -14.22
CA ASP A 124 5.64 -20.91 -15.55
C ASP A 124 5.53 -19.46 -16.01
N PRO A 125 6.39 -18.98 -16.91
CA PRO A 125 6.39 -17.62 -17.43
C PRO A 125 5.04 -17.20 -18.04
N PRO A 126 4.77 -15.88 -18.14
CA PRO A 126 3.58 -15.34 -18.80
C PRO A 126 3.52 -15.76 -20.28
N ALA A 127 2.33 -15.65 -20.89
CA ALA A 127 2.15 -15.92 -22.31
C ALA A 127 2.60 -14.76 -23.21
N LYS A 128 2.79 -13.57 -22.64
CA LYS A 128 3.23 -12.34 -23.31
C LYS A 128 4.21 -11.60 -22.41
N ASP A 129 5.21 -10.95 -23.01
CA ASP A 129 6.14 -10.10 -22.30
C ASP A 129 5.40 -9.06 -21.44
N THR A 130 5.92 -8.79 -20.24
CA THR A 130 5.39 -7.74 -19.36
C THR A 130 5.88 -6.37 -19.78
N GLY A 131 5.30 -5.32 -19.21
CA GLY A 131 5.74 -3.95 -19.43
C GLY A 131 7.16 -3.67 -18.93
N ASN A 132 7.62 -4.39 -17.90
CA ASN A 132 8.94 -4.24 -17.28
C ASN A 132 9.98 -5.26 -17.76
N GLY A 133 9.70 -5.92 -18.88
CA GLY A 133 10.69 -6.73 -19.57
C GLY A 133 10.81 -8.17 -19.07
N ILE A 134 9.83 -8.74 -18.37
CA ILE A 134 9.75 -10.18 -18.15
C ILE A 134 9.33 -10.83 -19.47
N SER A 135 10.16 -11.77 -19.96
CA SER A 135 9.90 -12.43 -21.22
C SER A 135 8.79 -13.47 -21.13
N ALA A 136 8.02 -13.57 -22.21
CA ALA A 136 7.07 -14.65 -22.41
C ALA A 136 7.79 -16.02 -22.47
N GLY A 137 7.10 -17.07 -22.05
CA GLY A 137 7.60 -18.43 -22.13
C GLY A 137 6.50 -19.45 -22.38
N ASN A 138 6.87 -20.72 -22.39
CA ASN A 138 5.91 -21.81 -22.54
C ASN A 138 5.35 -22.23 -21.18
N CYS A 139 4.10 -22.69 -21.20
CA CYS A 139 3.51 -23.45 -20.11
C CYS A 139 2.84 -24.68 -20.67
N VAL A 140 3.07 -25.83 -20.06
CA VAL A 140 2.46 -27.11 -20.47
C VAL A 140 1.65 -27.65 -19.30
N ALA A 141 0.36 -27.73 -19.47
CA ALA A 141 -0.57 -28.19 -18.44
C ALA A 141 -0.17 -29.60 -17.94
N GLY A 142 -0.03 -29.72 -16.61
CA GLY A 142 0.38 -30.97 -15.95
C GLY A 142 1.87 -31.31 -16.02
N ALA A 143 2.68 -30.49 -16.68
CA ALA A 143 4.14 -30.66 -16.65
C ALA A 143 4.76 -30.13 -15.34
N ALA A 144 6.02 -30.47 -15.09
CA ALA A 144 6.78 -29.84 -14.04
C ALA A 144 7.03 -28.36 -14.39
N PRO A 145 6.82 -27.44 -13.43
CA PRO A 145 7.06 -26.01 -13.66
C PRO A 145 8.56 -25.76 -13.93
N ILE A 146 8.83 -24.77 -14.77
CA ILE A 146 10.21 -24.35 -15.07
C ILE A 146 10.68 -23.19 -14.19
N GLY A 147 9.78 -22.59 -13.40
CA GLY A 147 9.99 -21.40 -12.62
C GLY A 147 9.67 -20.13 -13.42
N ALA A 148 9.17 -19.12 -12.74
CA ALA A 148 8.85 -17.84 -13.36
C ALA A 148 9.18 -16.67 -12.44
N ARG A 149 9.66 -15.58 -13.03
CA ARG A 149 9.62 -14.27 -12.40
C ARG A 149 8.16 -13.84 -12.29
N THR A 150 7.76 -13.46 -11.08
CA THR A 150 6.44 -12.91 -10.80
C THR A 150 6.56 -11.40 -10.72
N GLU A 151 5.62 -10.70 -11.35
CA GLU A 151 5.55 -9.26 -11.31
C GLU A 151 4.11 -8.87 -10.97
N TYR A 152 3.95 -8.12 -9.88
CA TYR A 152 2.65 -7.65 -9.40
C TYR A 152 2.70 -6.15 -9.11
N GLU A 153 3.11 -5.41 -10.11
CA GLU A 153 3.12 -3.95 -10.17
C GLU A 153 2.63 -3.48 -11.56
N GLU A 154 3.14 -2.39 -12.10
CA GLU A 154 2.69 -1.79 -13.37
C GLU A 154 2.93 -2.67 -14.61
N GLY A 155 3.88 -3.59 -14.56
CA GLY A 155 4.26 -4.41 -15.72
C GLY A 155 3.17 -5.32 -16.27
N ILE A 156 2.15 -5.61 -15.47
CA ILE A 156 1.03 -6.48 -15.85
C ILE A 156 -0.18 -5.74 -16.41
N ASP A 157 -0.18 -4.42 -16.42
CA ASP A 157 -1.27 -3.63 -16.98
C ASP A 157 -1.37 -3.80 -18.50
N PHE A 158 -2.57 -3.63 -19.05
CA PHE A 158 -2.77 -3.65 -20.51
C PHE A 158 -1.91 -2.60 -21.20
N ASP A 159 -1.89 -1.40 -20.66
CA ASP A 159 -1.04 -0.28 -21.08
C ASP A 159 -0.74 0.60 -19.86
N GLN A 160 0.44 0.45 -19.31
CA GLN A 160 0.91 1.20 -18.14
C GLN A 160 1.10 2.71 -18.40
N THR A 161 1.05 3.14 -19.66
CA THR A 161 1.13 4.57 -20.01
C THR A 161 -0.20 5.30 -19.82
N GLN A 162 -1.26 4.59 -19.46
CA GLN A 162 -2.60 5.13 -19.23
C GLN A 162 -2.96 5.11 -17.74
N LEU A 163 -3.65 6.14 -17.26
CA LEU A 163 -4.11 6.20 -15.87
C LEU A 163 -5.01 5.03 -15.45
N ASN A 164 -5.67 4.39 -16.39
CA ASN A 164 -6.50 3.22 -16.18
C ASN A 164 -5.82 1.90 -16.60
N GLY A 165 -4.48 1.90 -16.77
CA GLY A 165 -3.72 0.74 -17.24
C GLY A 165 -4.14 0.25 -18.63
N GLY A 166 -4.63 1.16 -19.49
CA GLY A 166 -5.11 0.84 -20.86
C GLY A 166 -6.45 0.10 -20.90
N ALA A 167 -7.16 -0.04 -19.77
CA ALA A 167 -8.47 -0.69 -19.74
C ALA A 167 -9.53 0.10 -20.53
N PRO A 168 -10.66 -0.53 -20.89
CA PRO A 168 -11.77 0.14 -21.55
C PRO A 168 -12.24 1.39 -20.82
N ALA A 169 -12.80 2.35 -21.55
CA ALA A 169 -13.32 3.59 -20.97
C ALA A 169 -14.30 3.28 -19.82
N GLY A 170 -14.03 3.90 -18.66
CA GLY A 170 -14.79 3.68 -17.43
C GLY A 170 -14.28 2.56 -16.53
N ALA A 171 -13.22 1.84 -16.91
CA ALA A 171 -12.51 0.98 -15.96
C ALA A 171 -11.62 1.84 -15.06
N ASP A 172 -11.61 1.50 -13.78
CA ASP A 172 -11.08 2.36 -12.73
C ASP A 172 -9.73 1.83 -12.19
N GLY A 173 -8.88 1.29 -13.08
CA GLY A 173 -7.54 0.79 -12.72
C GLY A 173 -7.57 -0.53 -11.94
N GLY A 174 -8.74 -1.20 -11.84
CA GLY A 174 -8.89 -2.46 -11.13
C GLY A 174 -8.64 -3.69 -12.01
N ARG A 175 -9.39 -4.75 -11.73
CA ARG A 175 -9.29 -6.05 -12.41
C ARG A 175 -9.29 -5.95 -13.95
N ALA A 176 -10.10 -5.05 -14.53
CA ALA A 176 -10.19 -4.88 -15.97
C ALA A 176 -8.94 -4.30 -16.61
N SER A 177 -8.05 -3.68 -15.85
CA SER A 177 -6.75 -3.14 -16.31
C SER A 177 -5.66 -4.20 -16.41
N ILE A 178 -5.82 -5.34 -15.73
CA ILE A 178 -4.81 -6.41 -15.71
C ILE A 178 -4.90 -7.24 -16.98
N ASN A 179 -3.77 -7.39 -17.66
CA ASN A 179 -3.65 -8.27 -18.82
C ASN A 179 -3.34 -9.71 -18.39
N PRO A 180 -4.27 -10.68 -18.50
CA PRO A 180 -4.03 -12.04 -18.04
C PRO A 180 -2.88 -12.74 -18.80
N LEU A 181 -2.53 -12.27 -19.99
CA LEU A 181 -1.43 -12.84 -20.78
C LEU A 181 -0.06 -12.44 -20.24
N ARG A 182 0.02 -11.40 -19.40
CA ARG A 182 1.24 -10.93 -18.74
C ARG A 182 1.44 -11.51 -17.33
N LEU A 183 0.50 -12.34 -16.86
CA LEU A 183 0.58 -12.96 -15.55
C LEU A 183 1.35 -14.28 -15.62
N PRO A 184 2.10 -14.67 -14.56
CA PRO A 184 2.67 -16.01 -14.45
C PRO A 184 1.56 -17.06 -14.50
N ARG A 185 1.88 -18.28 -14.93
CA ARG A 185 0.90 -19.33 -15.17
C ARG A 185 1.15 -20.55 -14.29
N ASP A 186 0.07 -21.16 -13.83
CA ASP A 186 0.13 -22.37 -13.01
C ASP A 186 -0.05 -23.63 -13.89
N PRO A 187 1.03 -24.40 -14.17
CA PRO A 187 0.92 -25.64 -14.94
C PRO A 187 0.09 -26.71 -14.25
N LYS A 188 -0.04 -26.70 -12.91
CA LYS A 188 -0.89 -27.62 -12.17
C LYS A 188 -2.37 -27.29 -12.32
N ASN A 189 -2.69 -26.05 -12.66
CA ASN A 189 -4.05 -25.56 -12.89
C ASN A 189 -4.28 -25.26 -14.39
N GLY A 190 -3.84 -26.14 -15.29
CA GLY A 190 -4.11 -26.01 -16.73
C GLY A 190 -3.45 -24.78 -17.38
N CYS A 191 -2.37 -24.26 -16.84
CA CYS A 191 -1.73 -23.01 -17.26
C CYS A 191 -2.61 -21.77 -17.10
N ALA A 192 -3.52 -21.77 -16.12
CA ALA A 192 -4.29 -20.59 -15.79
C ALA A 192 -3.39 -19.44 -15.30
N PRO A 193 -3.70 -18.18 -15.65
CA PRO A 193 -2.98 -17.03 -15.14
C PRO A 193 -3.21 -16.90 -13.62
N VAL A 194 -2.14 -16.58 -12.89
CA VAL A 194 -2.20 -16.35 -11.44
C VAL A 194 -2.36 -14.86 -11.19
N TYR A 195 -3.57 -14.46 -10.83
CA TYR A 195 -3.88 -13.05 -10.52
C TYR A 195 -3.27 -12.62 -9.17
N PRO A 196 -3.02 -11.32 -8.94
CA PRO A 196 -2.40 -10.81 -7.71
C PRO A 196 -3.13 -11.27 -6.44
N TRP A 197 -4.47 -11.27 -6.41
CA TRP A 197 -5.26 -11.73 -5.27
C TRP A 197 -5.18 -13.25 -5.05
N ASN A 198 -4.87 -14.05 -6.08
CA ASN A 198 -4.64 -15.49 -5.96
C ASN A 198 -3.17 -15.84 -5.70
N PHE A 199 -2.28 -14.86 -5.79
CA PHE A 199 -0.91 -15.00 -5.34
C PHE A 199 -0.79 -14.84 -3.82
N VAL A 200 -1.67 -14.07 -3.18
CA VAL A 200 -1.85 -14.05 -1.72
C VAL A 200 -2.37 -15.41 -1.27
N ARG A 201 -1.78 -16.01 -0.24
CA ARG A 201 -2.11 -17.38 0.21
C ARG A 201 -3.28 -17.43 1.16
N THR A 202 -3.49 -16.39 1.95
CA THR A 202 -4.51 -16.35 2.98
C THR A 202 -5.54 -15.25 2.71
N ASN A 203 -6.67 -15.30 3.41
CA ASN A 203 -7.67 -14.26 3.31
C ASN A 203 -7.21 -12.96 3.98
N THR A 204 -7.86 -11.86 3.62
CA THR A 204 -7.57 -10.52 4.12
C THR A 204 -8.75 -9.94 4.91
N ILE A 205 -8.52 -8.80 5.58
CA ILE A 205 -9.59 -8.05 6.25
C ILE A 205 -10.72 -7.69 5.28
N PHE A 206 -10.42 -7.41 4.00
CA PHE A 206 -11.44 -7.14 3.00
C PHE A 206 -12.37 -8.34 2.81
N GLY A 207 -11.81 -9.53 2.62
CA GLY A 207 -12.60 -10.76 2.50
C GLY A 207 -13.41 -11.09 3.76
N VAL A 208 -12.85 -10.88 4.95
CA VAL A 208 -13.55 -11.13 6.23
C VAL A 208 -14.70 -10.15 6.43
N ILE A 209 -14.49 -8.86 6.16
CA ILE A 209 -15.51 -7.82 6.32
C ILE A 209 -16.63 -8.01 5.28
N HIS A 210 -16.26 -8.25 4.01
CA HIS A 210 -17.22 -8.51 2.94
C HIS A 210 -18.08 -9.75 3.24
N ALA A 211 -17.48 -10.84 3.72
CA ALA A 211 -18.20 -12.05 4.12
C ALA A 211 -19.13 -11.82 5.33
N ALA A 212 -18.83 -10.84 6.19
CA ALA A 212 -19.71 -10.42 7.28
C ALA A 212 -20.86 -9.51 6.81
N GLY A 213 -20.90 -9.14 5.51
CA GLY A 213 -21.92 -8.28 4.90
C GLY A 213 -21.56 -6.78 4.96
N GLY A 214 -20.32 -6.44 5.32
CA GLY A 214 -19.81 -5.08 5.27
C GLY A 214 -19.46 -4.65 3.84
N TYR A 215 -19.40 -3.34 3.62
CA TYR A 215 -18.97 -2.72 2.38
C TYR A 215 -17.53 -2.24 2.51
N THR A 216 -16.70 -2.49 1.50
CA THR A 216 -15.26 -2.22 1.55
C THR A 216 -14.81 -1.38 0.36
N ALA A 217 -13.81 -0.52 0.59
CA ALA A 217 -13.22 0.30 -0.46
C ALA A 217 -11.71 0.45 -0.27
N TRP A 218 -10.97 0.48 -1.37
CA TRP A 218 -9.52 0.69 -1.36
C TRP A 218 -9.04 1.43 -2.60
N SER A 219 -8.08 2.34 -2.42
CA SER A 219 -7.41 3.02 -3.52
C SER A 219 -5.89 2.90 -3.42
N ASP A 220 -5.24 2.48 -4.51
CA ASP A 220 -3.79 2.27 -4.53
C ASP A 220 -3.16 2.80 -5.84
N LYS A 221 -1.86 2.56 -6.02
CA LYS A 221 -1.03 3.08 -7.11
C LYS A 221 -1.06 2.24 -8.40
N HIS A 222 -1.36 0.94 -8.30
CA HIS A 222 -1.40 -0.02 -9.41
C HIS A 222 -2.61 -0.94 -9.32
N ALA A 223 -3.08 -1.43 -10.46
CA ALA A 223 -4.16 -2.41 -10.53
C ALA A 223 -3.85 -3.70 -9.75
N SER A 224 -2.59 -4.10 -9.69
CA SER A 224 -2.11 -5.29 -8.97
C SER A 224 -2.39 -5.27 -7.47
N TYR A 225 -2.53 -4.09 -6.87
CA TYR A 225 -2.87 -3.97 -5.44
C TYR A 225 -4.33 -4.33 -5.11
N LEU A 226 -5.13 -4.70 -6.10
CA LEU A 226 -6.35 -5.46 -5.85
C LEU A 226 -6.06 -6.82 -5.17
N SER A 227 -4.79 -7.19 -5.02
CA SER A 227 -4.33 -8.29 -4.15
C SER A 227 -4.91 -8.23 -2.74
N VAL A 228 -5.25 -7.04 -2.22
CA VAL A 228 -5.92 -6.87 -0.92
C VAL A 228 -7.26 -7.59 -0.84
N SER A 229 -7.89 -7.91 -1.97
CA SER A 229 -9.09 -8.75 -2.03
C SER A 229 -8.87 -10.14 -1.42
N GLY A 230 -7.63 -10.65 -1.45
CA GLY A 230 -7.32 -12.02 -1.05
C GLY A 230 -7.84 -13.07 -2.04
N PRO A 231 -7.56 -14.36 -1.81
CA PRO A 231 -7.88 -15.46 -2.72
C PRO A 231 -9.36 -15.49 -3.12
N GLY A 232 -9.61 -15.72 -4.42
CA GLY A 232 -10.94 -15.76 -5.00
C GLY A 232 -11.00 -15.15 -6.40
N ASP A 233 -12.02 -14.36 -6.64
CA ASP A 233 -12.28 -13.72 -7.94
C ASP A 233 -11.93 -12.22 -7.99
N GLY A 234 -11.37 -11.66 -6.89
CA GLY A 234 -11.01 -10.25 -6.80
C GLY A 234 -12.18 -9.31 -6.49
N THR A 235 -13.29 -9.83 -5.93
CA THR A 235 -14.53 -9.05 -5.67
C THR A 235 -14.77 -8.72 -4.20
N ASN A 236 -13.83 -9.06 -3.30
CA ASN A 236 -13.98 -8.73 -1.88
C ASN A 236 -13.72 -7.25 -1.56
N VAL A 237 -13.31 -6.44 -2.55
CA VAL A 237 -13.27 -4.98 -2.47
C VAL A 237 -14.41 -4.47 -3.34
N ASP A 238 -15.44 -3.89 -2.69
CA ASP A 238 -16.67 -3.47 -3.37
C ASP A 238 -16.47 -2.23 -4.23
N ASP A 239 -15.56 -1.32 -3.82
CA ASP A 239 -15.22 -0.10 -4.56
C ASP A 239 -13.69 0.08 -4.61
N TYR A 240 -13.08 -0.40 -5.70
CA TYR A 240 -11.64 -0.33 -5.93
C TYR A 240 -11.30 0.74 -6.95
N TYR A 241 -10.26 1.54 -6.65
CA TYR A 241 -9.74 2.56 -7.57
C TYR A 241 -8.21 2.59 -7.53
N ALA A 242 -7.57 2.50 -8.70
CA ALA A 242 -6.12 2.57 -8.81
C ALA A 242 -5.70 3.34 -10.09
N PRO A 243 -5.49 4.65 -9.99
CA PRO A 243 -4.88 5.41 -11.07
C PRO A 243 -3.42 5.01 -11.19
N GLU A 244 -3.03 4.47 -12.37
CA GLU A 244 -1.68 3.98 -12.61
C GLU A 244 -0.63 5.08 -12.42
N VAL A 245 0.23 4.92 -11.40
CA VAL A 245 1.21 5.94 -11.01
C VAL A 245 2.33 6.09 -12.04
N ASN A 246 2.63 5.03 -12.80
CA ASN A 246 3.62 5.03 -13.87
C ASN A 246 3.03 5.44 -15.23
N SER A 247 1.78 5.89 -15.26
CA SER A 247 1.21 6.53 -16.46
C SER A 247 1.99 7.77 -16.87
N ALA A 248 2.00 8.04 -18.16
CA ALA A 248 2.45 9.33 -18.67
C ALA A 248 1.57 10.44 -18.10
N PRO A 249 2.17 11.51 -17.52
CA PRO A 249 1.40 12.58 -16.92
C PRO A 249 0.54 13.31 -17.95
N VAL A 250 -0.71 13.57 -17.59
CA VAL A 250 -1.68 14.35 -18.38
C VAL A 250 -2.27 15.47 -17.51
N GLY A 251 -2.78 16.50 -18.13
CA GLY A 251 -3.55 17.52 -17.42
C GLY A 251 -4.83 16.92 -16.84
N LEU A 252 -5.14 17.25 -15.59
CA LEU A 252 -6.30 16.79 -14.86
C LEU A 252 -7.22 17.98 -14.52
N PRO A 253 -8.04 18.46 -15.49
CA PRO A 253 -8.93 19.62 -15.28
C PRO A 253 -9.89 19.37 -14.12
N GLY A 254 -9.98 20.32 -13.18
CA GLY A 254 -10.85 20.23 -12.02
C GLY A 254 -10.24 19.49 -10.83
N VAL A 255 -9.07 18.88 -10.97
CA VAL A 255 -8.32 18.32 -9.85
C VAL A 255 -7.45 19.40 -9.23
N ILE A 256 -7.63 19.63 -7.94
CA ILE A 256 -6.92 20.63 -7.14
C ILE A 256 -6.44 19.92 -5.88
N THR A 257 -5.16 20.08 -5.53
CA THR A 257 -4.63 19.51 -4.28
C THR A 257 -5.22 20.24 -3.06
N PRO A 258 -5.16 19.65 -1.87
CA PRO A 258 -5.63 20.30 -0.64
C PRO A 258 -5.03 21.69 -0.40
N GLU A 259 -3.76 21.89 -0.76
CA GLU A 259 -3.11 23.21 -0.64
C GLU A 259 -3.51 24.18 -1.77
N GLY A 260 -4.37 23.77 -2.70
CA GLY A 260 -4.88 24.60 -3.78
C GLY A 260 -4.05 24.59 -5.07
N LEU A 261 -3.12 23.65 -5.24
CA LEU A 261 -2.36 23.47 -6.48
C LEU A 261 -3.26 22.90 -7.58
N SER A 262 -3.37 23.58 -8.71
CA SER A 262 -4.15 23.09 -9.86
C SER A 262 -3.37 22.01 -10.63
N CYS A 263 -4.02 20.87 -10.88
CA CYS A 263 -3.53 19.75 -11.69
C CYS A 263 -3.97 19.85 -13.16
N ALA A 264 -4.58 20.95 -13.58
CA ALA A 264 -5.07 21.14 -14.95
C ALA A 264 -3.95 21.14 -16.01
N THR A 265 -2.70 21.39 -15.60
CA THR A 265 -1.53 21.35 -16.48
C THR A 265 -0.45 20.49 -15.85
N VAL A 266 0.28 19.74 -16.67
CA VAL A 266 1.48 19.01 -16.25
C VAL A 266 2.73 19.83 -16.59
N PRO A 267 3.87 19.64 -15.90
CA PRO A 267 5.18 20.07 -16.38
C PRO A 267 5.44 19.50 -17.79
N ASP A 268 6.42 20.04 -18.51
CA ASP A 268 6.74 19.63 -19.89
C ASP A 268 6.73 18.10 -20.04
N PRO A 269 5.76 17.50 -20.75
CA PRO A 269 5.64 16.05 -20.86
C PRO A 269 6.83 15.39 -21.52
N SER A 270 7.60 16.15 -22.34
CA SER A 270 8.82 15.63 -22.98
C SER A 270 9.98 15.40 -22.01
N GLN A 271 9.86 15.87 -20.77
CA GLN A 271 10.86 15.74 -19.72
C GLN A 271 10.48 14.69 -18.67
N LEU A 272 9.24 14.18 -18.71
CA LEU A 272 8.65 13.31 -17.69
C LEU A 272 8.21 11.99 -18.30
N GLY A 273 8.63 10.89 -17.70
CA GLY A 273 8.21 9.54 -18.10
C GLY A 273 6.91 9.10 -17.41
N SER A 274 6.75 9.45 -16.13
CA SER A 274 5.63 9.04 -15.29
C SER A 274 5.25 10.12 -14.27
N TYR A 275 4.17 9.89 -13.51
CA TYR A 275 3.79 10.77 -12.40
C TYR A 275 4.85 10.82 -11.30
N THR A 276 5.68 9.79 -11.16
CA THR A 276 6.76 9.72 -10.16
C THR A 276 7.99 10.57 -10.51
N ASP A 277 8.05 11.15 -11.70
CA ASP A 277 9.17 11.99 -12.15
C ASP A 277 9.00 13.48 -11.80
N SER A 278 7.94 13.84 -11.07
CA SER A 278 7.71 15.23 -10.65
C SER A 278 6.99 15.29 -9.30
N PHE A 279 7.49 16.15 -8.39
CA PHE A 279 6.85 16.44 -7.10
C PHE A 279 5.40 16.91 -7.28
N LYS A 280 5.16 17.81 -8.21
CA LYS A 280 3.80 18.28 -8.51
C LYS A 280 2.90 17.16 -9.04
N ASN A 281 3.41 16.34 -9.95
CA ASN A 281 2.57 15.33 -10.60
C ASN A 281 2.22 14.19 -9.65
N ILE A 282 3.13 13.80 -8.74
CA ILE A 282 2.81 12.76 -7.75
C ILE A 282 1.71 13.22 -6.78
N GLN A 283 1.72 14.50 -6.35
CA GLN A 283 0.62 15.07 -5.57
C GLN A 283 -0.70 15.04 -6.36
N CYS A 284 -0.66 15.34 -7.66
CA CYS A 284 -1.85 15.26 -8.51
C CYS A 284 -2.39 13.83 -8.66
N ASN A 285 -1.52 12.83 -8.78
CA ASN A 285 -1.94 11.42 -8.81
C ASN A 285 -2.55 11.02 -7.46
N ASP A 286 -1.90 11.35 -6.35
CA ASP A 286 -2.42 11.07 -5.01
C ASP A 286 -3.75 11.79 -4.76
N THR A 287 -3.94 13.02 -5.28
CA THR A 287 -5.21 13.77 -5.16
C THR A 287 -6.38 13.03 -5.82
N LEU A 288 -6.15 12.26 -6.89
CA LEU A 288 -7.22 11.41 -7.46
C LEU A 288 -7.72 10.37 -6.44
N LYS A 289 -6.80 9.78 -5.69
CA LYS A 289 -7.13 8.80 -4.63
C LYS A 289 -7.75 9.46 -3.41
N VAL A 290 -7.28 10.65 -3.03
CA VAL A 290 -7.91 11.47 -1.98
C VAL A 290 -9.37 11.74 -2.33
N ASN A 291 -9.64 12.23 -3.55
CA ASN A 291 -11.02 12.48 -4.02
C ASN A 291 -11.89 11.23 -4.01
N ALA A 292 -11.32 10.05 -4.32
CA ALA A 292 -12.03 8.79 -4.22
C ALA A 292 -12.46 8.50 -2.77
N VAL A 293 -11.56 8.65 -1.80
CA VAL A 293 -11.86 8.45 -0.37
C VAL A 293 -12.89 9.47 0.13
N LEU A 294 -12.77 10.75 -0.26
CA LEU A 294 -13.75 11.78 0.11
C LEU A 294 -15.16 11.44 -0.41
N ASN A 295 -15.27 11.01 -1.67
CA ASN A 295 -16.53 10.54 -2.23
C ASN A 295 -17.10 9.34 -1.45
N GLN A 296 -16.27 8.39 -1.05
CA GLN A 296 -16.67 7.22 -0.27
C GLN A 296 -17.17 7.60 1.14
N ILE A 297 -16.52 8.57 1.79
CA ILE A 297 -16.98 9.15 3.06
C ILE A 297 -18.35 9.83 2.88
N ASP A 298 -18.57 10.45 1.74
CA ASP A 298 -19.85 11.11 1.38
C ASP A 298 -20.96 10.12 0.96
N GLY A 299 -20.73 8.82 1.05
CA GLY A 299 -21.71 7.79 0.66
C GLY A 299 -21.89 7.67 -0.85
N LYS A 300 -20.80 7.80 -1.61
CA LYS A 300 -20.75 7.67 -3.06
C LYS A 300 -19.69 6.65 -3.48
N THR A 301 -19.77 6.20 -4.73
CA THR A 301 -18.67 5.47 -5.36
C THR A 301 -17.44 6.39 -5.52
N HIS A 302 -16.23 5.81 -5.64
CA HIS A 302 -14.95 6.55 -5.76
C HIS A 302 -15.01 7.70 -6.77
N ASN A 303 -15.75 7.56 -7.87
CA ASN A 303 -15.88 8.58 -8.93
C ASN A 303 -17.01 9.61 -8.68
N GLY A 304 -17.71 9.53 -7.54
CA GLY A 304 -18.78 10.45 -7.16
C GLY A 304 -20.09 10.33 -7.96
N LYS A 305 -20.19 9.39 -8.93
CA LYS A 305 -21.31 9.31 -9.88
C LYS A 305 -22.54 8.59 -9.34
N SER A 306 -22.36 7.70 -8.38
CA SER A 306 -23.46 6.89 -7.82
C SER A 306 -23.44 6.92 -6.31
N THR A 307 -24.61 6.81 -5.68
CA THR A 307 -24.70 6.56 -4.24
C THR A 307 -24.21 5.17 -3.89
N ALA A 308 -23.50 5.06 -2.79
CA ALA A 308 -23.00 3.80 -2.23
C ALA A 308 -23.10 3.86 -0.70
N PRO A 309 -23.09 2.73 0.02
CA PRO A 309 -22.90 2.75 1.47
C PRO A 309 -21.56 3.39 1.85
N VAL A 310 -21.48 4.08 2.99
CA VAL A 310 -20.19 4.44 3.57
C VAL A 310 -19.47 3.15 3.95
N PRO A 311 -18.24 2.90 3.48
CA PRO A 311 -17.59 1.61 3.72
C PRO A 311 -17.27 1.36 5.21
N ASN A 312 -17.37 0.11 5.65
CA ASN A 312 -16.89 -0.31 6.96
C ASN A 312 -15.35 -0.30 7.03
N LEU A 313 -14.70 -0.55 5.89
CA LEU A 313 -13.28 -0.37 5.70
C LEU A 313 -13.05 0.42 4.41
N LEU A 314 -12.40 1.56 4.52
CA LEU A 314 -11.98 2.39 3.39
C LEU A 314 -10.57 2.90 3.63
N GLY A 315 -9.91 3.29 2.56
CA GLY A 315 -8.59 3.88 2.68
C GLY A 315 -7.83 3.95 1.37
N MET A 316 -6.59 4.40 1.50
CA MET A 316 -5.71 4.56 0.36
C MET A 316 -4.24 4.47 0.73
N ASN A 317 -3.43 4.39 -0.32
CA ASN A 317 -1.99 4.51 -0.23
C ASN A 317 -1.51 5.82 -0.87
N PHE A 318 -0.70 6.60 -0.12
CA PHE A 318 0.02 7.77 -0.63
C PHE A 318 1.39 7.40 -1.17
N GLN A 319 1.79 8.04 -2.28
CA GLN A 319 3.10 7.91 -2.91
C GLN A 319 3.98 9.14 -2.75
N ALA A 320 3.40 10.30 -2.48
CA ALA A 320 4.08 11.59 -2.45
C ALA A 320 5.35 11.59 -1.58
N VAL A 321 5.29 11.06 -0.36
CA VAL A 321 6.44 11.02 0.55
C VAL A 321 7.54 10.10 0.01
N SER A 322 7.22 8.89 -0.44
CA SER A 322 8.20 7.95 -0.99
C SER A 322 8.92 8.51 -2.23
N VAL A 323 8.18 9.16 -3.12
CA VAL A 323 8.75 9.87 -4.27
C VAL A 323 9.58 11.05 -3.79
N GLY A 324 9.06 11.87 -2.88
CA GLY A 324 9.74 13.03 -2.33
C GLY A 324 11.07 12.72 -1.65
N GLN A 325 11.22 11.52 -1.09
CA GLN A 325 12.46 11.05 -0.48
C GLN A 325 13.57 10.73 -1.49
N LYS A 326 13.23 10.37 -2.74
CA LYS A 326 14.16 9.80 -3.73
C LYS A 326 14.34 10.69 -4.97
N LEU A 327 13.37 11.55 -5.28
CA LEU A 327 13.31 12.25 -6.55
C LEU A 327 14.35 13.35 -6.68
N ILE A 328 15.00 13.37 -7.84
CA ILE A 328 15.78 14.49 -8.34
C ILE A 328 15.06 14.98 -9.60
N GLU A 329 14.24 16.02 -9.45
CA GLU A 329 13.49 16.59 -10.57
C GLU A 329 14.32 17.64 -11.30
N LYS A 330 14.54 17.43 -12.59
CA LYS A 330 15.34 18.33 -13.42
C LYS A 330 14.78 19.76 -13.40
N ASN A 331 15.64 20.75 -13.14
CA ASN A 331 15.33 22.17 -13.04
C ASN A 331 14.41 22.57 -11.86
N VAL A 332 14.03 21.64 -10.99
CA VAL A 332 13.24 21.88 -9.77
C VAL A 332 14.11 21.71 -8.54
N GLY A 333 14.67 20.52 -8.32
CA GLY A 333 15.55 20.27 -7.19
C GLY A 333 15.61 18.82 -6.77
N THR A 334 16.24 18.61 -5.62
CA THR A 334 16.43 17.27 -5.01
C THR A 334 15.57 17.17 -3.76
N GLY A 335 14.84 16.07 -3.64
CA GLY A 335 14.10 15.68 -2.45
C GLY A 335 15.02 15.13 -1.35
N GLY A 336 14.50 14.23 -0.53
CA GLY A 336 15.26 13.55 0.51
C GLY A 336 15.53 14.41 1.74
N TYR A 337 16.48 13.95 2.56
CA TYR A 337 16.83 14.55 3.84
C TYR A 337 18.15 15.30 3.76
N LEU A 338 18.29 16.31 4.63
CA LEU A 338 19.48 17.16 4.71
C LEU A 338 20.52 16.62 5.70
N ASP A 339 20.10 15.81 6.68
CA ASP A 339 20.94 15.29 7.75
C ASP A 339 20.38 14.00 8.38
N ALA A 340 21.15 13.41 9.28
CA ALA A 340 20.80 12.19 10.02
C ALA A 340 19.65 12.36 11.04
N TYR A 341 19.20 13.59 11.30
CA TYR A 341 18.04 13.85 12.16
C TYR A 341 16.72 13.74 11.43
N GLY A 342 16.75 13.50 10.11
CA GLY A 342 15.56 13.47 9.27
C GLY A 342 15.02 14.86 8.95
N THR A 343 15.90 15.89 8.89
CA THR A 343 15.50 17.22 8.42
C THR A 343 15.17 17.14 6.92
N PRO A 344 13.91 17.35 6.52
CA PRO A 344 13.53 17.22 5.13
C PRO A 344 14.08 18.38 4.28
N SER A 345 14.38 18.12 3.01
CA SER A 345 14.53 19.17 2.02
C SER A 345 13.21 19.95 1.85
N ASP A 346 13.24 21.16 1.26
CA ASP A 346 12.03 21.95 1.03
C ASP A 346 11.01 21.20 0.16
N LEU A 347 11.48 20.37 -0.77
CA LEU A 347 10.62 19.59 -1.65
C LEU A 347 9.97 18.42 -0.89
N LEU A 348 10.73 17.68 -0.10
CA LEU A 348 10.15 16.63 0.76
C LEU A 348 9.24 17.22 1.83
N LEU A 349 9.56 18.40 2.37
CA LEU A 349 8.69 19.14 3.29
C LEU A 349 7.32 19.43 2.65
N GLY A 350 7.32 19.79 1.35
CA GLY A 350 6.09 19.97 0.58
C GLY A 350 5.24 18.70 0.52
N GLU A 351 5.87 17.54 0.32
CA GLU A 351 5.16 16.26 0.27
C GLU A 351 4.55 15.86 1.63
N PHE A 352 5.26 16.11 2.74
CA PHE A 352 4.69 15.91 4.07
C PHE A 352 3.46 16.80 4.32
N LYS A 353 3.54 18.10 3.94
CA LYS A 353 2.40 19.02 4.08
C LYS A 353 1.21 18.57 3.23
N PHE A 354 1.44 18.19 1.98
CA PHE A 354 0.40 17.66 1.09
C PHE A 354 -0.33 16.46 1.71
N VAL A 355 0.41 15.49 2.25
CA VAL A 355 -0.18 14.31 2.91
C VAL A 355 -0.96 14.72 4.15
N ASP A 356 -0.41 15.60 4.98
CA ASP A 356 -1.08 16.09 6.20
C ASP A 356 -2.38 16.81 5.89
N ASP A 357 -2.38 17.72 4.92
CA ASP A 357 -3.56 18.47 4.49
C ASP A 357 -4.63 17.55 3.88
N SER A 358 -4.21 16.55 3.09
CA SER A 358 -5.12 15.53 2.56
C SER A 358 -5.82 14.72 3.67
N ILE A 359 -5.08 14.33 4.69
CA ILE A 359 -5.64 13.64 5.87
C ILE A 359 -6.58 14.59 6.63
N GLY A 360 -6.22 15.87 6.75
CA GLY A 360 -7.06 16.91 7.33
C GLY A 360 -8.41 17.06 6.61
N GLU A 361 -8.44 17.02 5.28
CA GLU A 361 -9.66 17.01 4.48
C GLU A 361 -10.52 15.77 4.78
N MET A 362 -9.93 14.57 4.81
CA MET A 362 -10.67 13.34 5.13
C MET A 362 -11.31 13.42 6.53
N VAL A 363 -10.56 13.90 7.53
CA VAL A 363 -11.07 14.11 8.90
C VAL A 363 -12.22 15.12 8.91
N SER A 364 -12.10 16.20 8.14
CA SER A 364 -13.13 17.23 8.02
C SER A 364 -14.41 16.68 7.37
N HIS A 365 -14.28 15.84 6.34
CA HIS A 365 -15.42 15.14 5.72
C HIS A 365 -16.07 14.16 6.70
N LEU A 366 -15.31 13.32 7.41
CA LEU A 366 -15.85 12.44 8.46
C LEU A 366 -16.62 13.23 9.52
N LYS A 367 -16.10 14.38 9.94
CA LYS A 367 -16.77 15.27 10.90
C LYS A 367 -18.06 15.86 10.32
N SER A 368 -18.04 16.33 9.08
CA SER A 368 -19.21 16.95 8.43
C SER A 368 -20.34 15.95 8.21
N GLN A 369 -20.01 14.69 7.97
CA GLN A 369 -20.96 13.57 7.82
C GLN A 369 -21.41 12.98 9.17
N GLY A 370 -20.87 13.46 10.31
CA GLY A 370 -21.16 12.90 11.63
C GLY A 370 -20.60 11.50 11.86
N LEU A 371 -19.58 11.12 11.11
CA LEU A 371 -18.96 9.78 11.14
C LEU A 371 -17.70 9.71 12.01
N LEU A 372 -17.11 10.85 12.37
CA LEU A 372 -15.79 10.86 13.03
C LEU A 372 -15.76 10.05 14.32
N ASP A 373 -16.80 10.17 15.18
CA ASP A 373 -16.88 9.44 16.44
C ASP A 373 -17.03 7.92 16.28
N SER A 374 -17.50 7.49 15.12
CA SER A 374 -17.68 6.07 14.77
C SER A 374 -16.61 5.53 13.82
N THR A 375 -15.56 6.31 13.55
CA THR A 375 -14.46 5.92 12.67
C THR A 375 -13.16 5.77 13.46
N LEU A 376 -12.52 4.60 13.34
CA LEU A 376 -11.12 4.42 13.73
C LEU A 376 -10.25 4.90 12.56
N ILE A 377 -9.38 5.87 12.80
CA ILE A 377 -8.37 6.32 11.83
C ILE A 377 -7.07 5.60 12.17
N LEU A 378 -6.50 4.88 11.20
CA LEU A 378 -5.26 4.15 11.34
C LEU A 378 -4.31 4.61 10.23
N ILE A 379 -3.13 5.10 10.63
CA ILE A 379 -2.10 5.60 9.72
C ILE A 379 -0.83 4.78 9.94
N THR A 380 -0.32 4.21 8.84
CA THR A 380 0.89 3.39 8.83
C THR A 380 1.61 3.54 7.48
N ALA A 381 2.60 2.72 7.21
CA ALA A 381 3.29 2.64 5.93
C ALA A 381 3.54 1.18 5.54
N LYS A 382 3.55 0.89 4.25
CA LYS A 382 3.91 -0.43 3.72
C LYS A 382 5.39 -0.71 3.95
N HIS A 383 6.22 0.32 3.79
CA HIS A 383 7.67 0.28 3.95
C HIS A 383 8.21 1.64 4.39
N GLY A 384 9.45 1.65 4.91
CA GLY A 384 10.22 2.84 5.28
C GLY A 384 11.67 2.68 4.82
N GLN A 385 11.87 2.34 3.56
CA GLN A 385 13.16 1.90 3.03
C GLN A 385 14.11 3.02 2.59
N SER A 386 13.61 4.26 2.49
CA SER A 386 14.45 5.36 2.04
C SER A 386 15.48 5.76 3.10
N PRO A 387 16.74 5.96 2.71
CA PRO A 387 17.80 6.34 3.65
C PRO A 387 17.58 7.76 4.17
N ILE A 388 17.79 7.95 5.47
CA ILE A 388 17.63 9.25 6.15
C ILE A 388 18.96 10.03 6.17
N ASP A 389 20.08 9.36 6.44
CA ASP A 389 21.37 10.03 6.56
C ASP A 389 22.08 10.14 5.20
N PRO A 390 22.09 11.32 4.55
CA PRO A 390 22.70 11.48 3.23
C PRO A 390 24.24 11.34 3.26
N VAL A 391 24.88 11.52 4.41
CA VAL A 391 26.34 11.39 4.56
C VAL A 391 26.75 9.92 4.63
N ARG A 392 25.93 9.08 5.23
CA ARG A 392 26.18 7.64 5.39
C ARG A 392 25.54 6.81 4.28
N PHE A 393 24.65 7.39 3.51
CA PHE A 393 24.03 6.72 2.38
C PHE A 393 25.04 6.39 1.29
N LEU A 394 25.19 5.13 1.00
CA LEU A 394 26.02 4.63 -0.10
C LEU A 394 25.13 3.89 -1.10
N PRO A 395 24.72 4.53 -2.21
CA PRO A 395 23.94 3.85 -3.23
C PRO A 395 24.81 2.77 -3.89
N ILE A 396 24.32 1.53 -3.87
CA ILE A 396 24.95 0.41 -4.56
C ILE A 396 24.05 0.08 -5.76
N PRO A 397 24.54 0.25 -6.99
CA PRO A 397 23.72 -0.04 -8.16
C PRO A 397 23.30 -1.51 -8.17
N GLY A 398 21.96 -1.74 -8.22
CA GLY A 398 21.38 -3.08 -8.20
C GLY A 398 21.61 -3.88 -9.47
N HIS A 399 21.81 -3.19 -10.60
CA HIS A 399 21.99 -3.83 -11.89
C HIS A 399 23.44 -3.86 -12.35
N SER A 400 23.78 -4.92 -13.07
CA SER A 400 25.09 -5.13 -13.69
C SER A 400 25.52 -3.91 -14.50
N GLY A 401 26.75 -3.48 -14.30
CA GLY A 401 27.40 -2.45 -15.12
C GLY A 401 28.16 -1.39 -14.33
N LEU A 402 27.93 -1.26 -13.04
CA LEU A 402 28.64 -0.33 -12.20
C LEU A 402 29.46 -1.06 -11.14
N ASN A 403 30.62 -1.55 -11.54
CA ASN A 403 31.70 -2.01 -10.66
C ASN A 403 31.50 -3.31 -9.85
N GLY A 404 30.55 -4.19 -10.21
CA GLY A 404 30.48 -5.57 -9.71
C GLY A 404 30.34 -5.72 -8.20
N LYS A 405 29.57 -4.84 -7.53
CA LYS A 405 29.54 -4.75 -6.05
C LYS A 405 28.21 -5.09 -5.42
N SER A 406 27.14 -5.20 -6.20
CA SER A 406 25.85 -5.66 -5.68
C SER A 406 25.92 -7.17 -5.36
N PRO A 407 25.13 -7.68 -4.41
CA PRO A 407 25.05 -9.11 -4.14
C PRO A 407 24.83 -9.96 -5.38
N SER A 408 23.96 -9.54 -6.32
CA SER A 408 23.77 -10.27 -7.58
C SER A 408 25.01 -10.27 -8.46
N SER A 409 25.73 -9.16 -8.53
CA SER A 409 26.98 -9.09 -9.31
C SER A 409 28.08 -9.99 -8.73
N ILE A 410 28.15 -10.12 -7.40
CA ILE A 410 29.07 -11.01 -6.71
C ILE A 410 28.76 -12.48 -7.02
N LEU A 411 27.49 -12.79 -7.22
CA LEU A 411 27.00 -14.15 -7.42
C LEU A 411 26.54 -14.43 -8.86
N ALA A 412 26.91 -13.60 -9.83
CA ALA A 412 26.37 -13.67 -11.20
C ALA A 412 26.50 -15.05 -11.86
N ASP A 413 27.59 -15.79 -11.56
CA ASP A 413 27.82 -17.16 -12.06
C ASP A 413 27.02 -18.25 -11.32
N LEU A 414 26.41 -17.94 -10.20
CA LEU A 414 25.59 -18.85 -9.40
C LEU A 414 24.08 -18.58 -9.54
N LEU A 415 23.71 -17.44 -10.11
CA LEU A 415 22.32 -17.10 -10.38
C LEU A 415 21.87 -17.77 -11.69
N PRO A 416 20.58 -18.07 -11.86
CA PRO A 416 20.03 -18.50 -13.13
C PRO A 416 20.35 -17.48 -14.22
N ASP A 417 20.47 -17.96 -15.45
CA ASP A 417 20.69 -17.09 -16.60
C ASP A 417 19.56 -16.06 -16.70
N SER A 418 19.93 -14.80 -16.53
CA SER A 418 18.98 -13.70 -16.52
C SER A 418 18.29 -13.48 -17.86
N GLU A 419 18.90 -13.94 -18.97
CA GLU A 419 18.28 -13.85 -20.29
C GLU A 419 17.17 -14.91 -20.48
N VAL A 420 17.32 -16.09 -19.88
CA VAL A 420 16.35 -17.18 -20.01
C VAL A 420 15.24 -17.07 -18.96
N ASN A 421 15.60 -16.79 -17.72
CA ASN A 421 14.67 -16.77 -16.59
C ASN A 421 14.47 -15.38 -15.97
N GLN A 422 15.26 -14.42 -16.38
CA GLN A 422 15.30 -13.04 -15.88
C GLN A 422 15.35 -12.93 -14.34
N ILE A 423 15.85 -13.99 -13.71
CA ILE A 423 16.12 -14.00 -12.30
C ILE A 423 17.54 -13.56 -12.11
N GLY A 424 17.70 -12.28 -12.20
CA GLY A 424 18.71 -11.71 -11.36
C GLY A 424 18.15 -11.72 -9.93
N ALA A 425 18.81 -11.21 -9.00
CA ALA A 425 18.29 -10.83 -7.73
C ALA A 425 17.23 -9.74 -7.91
N THR A 426 16.17 -9.79 -7.13
CA THR A 426 15.43 -8.58 -6.81
C THR A 426 16.32 -7.78 -5.87
N GLN A 427 16.67 -6.57 -6.24
CA GLN A 427 17.53 -5.70 -5.46
C GLN A 427 17.00 -4.27 -5.45
N ASP A 428 16.77 -3.77 -4.26
CA ASP A 428 16.43 -2.40 -3.95
C ASP A 428 17.14 -2.03 -2.64
N ASP A 429 16.44 -1.83 -1.57
CA ASP A 429 16.97 -1.80 -0.20
C ASP A 429 17.24 -3.20 0.38
N ILE A 430 16.89 -4.23 -0.34
CA ILE A 430 17.04 -5.65 -0.02
C ILE A 430 17.65 -6.40 -1.22
N SER A 431 18.25 -7.55 -0.98
CA SER A 431 18.57 -8.49 -2.05
C SER A 431 17.94 -9.85 -1.80
N LEU A 432 17.11 -10.28 -2.73
CA LEU A 432 16.48 -11.61 -2.78
C LEU A 432 17.18 -12.41 -3.88
N LEU A 433 17.81 -13.52 -3.52
CA LEU A 433 18.69 -14.28 -4.40
C LEU A 433 18.18 -15.71 -4.52
N TRP A 434 17.77 -16.10 -5.71
CA TRP A 434 17.43 -17.48 -6.06
C TRP A 434 18.57 -18.07 -6.87
N LEU A 435 19.21 -19.12 -6.37
CA LEU A 435 20.36 -19.77 -7.03
C LEU A 435 19.90 -20.74 -8.12
N ALA A 436 20.70 -20.89 -9.18
CA ALA A 436 20.50 -21.91 -10.20
C ALA A 436 20.65 -23.33 -9.60
N ASP A 437 21.58 -23.49 -8.67
CA ASP A 437 21.77 -24.69 -7.87
C ASP A 437 21.74 -24.33 -6.38
N PRO A 438 20.64 -24.61 -5.67
CA PRO A 438 20.52 -24.33 -4.24
C PRO A 438 21.59 -25.03 -3.37
N SER A 439 22.24 -26.08 -3.83
CA SER A 439 23.35 -26.72 -3.11
C SER A 439 24.56 -25.81 -2.95
N GLN A 440 24.67 -24.77 -3.76
CA GLN A 440 25.73 -23.76 -3.71
C GLN A 440 25.48 -22.64 -2.68
N THR A 441 24.38 -22.69 -1.90
CA THR A 441 24.05 -21.65 -0.93
C THR A 441 25.21 -21.32 0.01
N GLY A 442 25.89 -22.32 0.55
CA GLY A 442 27.05 -22.10 1.42
C GLY A 442 28.23 -21.40 0.71
N THR A 443 28.50 -21.73 -0.55
CA THR A 443 29.51 -21.06 -1.38
C THR A 443 29.15 -19.62 -1.64
N ALA A 444 27.87 -19.34 -1.95
CA ALA A 444 27.35 -18.01 -2.21
C ALA A 444 27.45 -17.12 -0.97
N VAL A 445 27.04 -17.63 0.19
CA VAL A 445 27.16 -16.91 1.48
C VAL A 445 28.61 -16.57 1.78
N ALA A 446 29.53 -17.52 1.67
CA ALA A 446 30.95 -17.28 1.90
C ALA A 446 31.53 -16.20 0.96
N ARG A 447 31.08 -16.16 -0.30
CA ARG A 447 31.45 -15.08 -1.23
C ARG A 447 30.93 -13.73 -0.78
N LEU A 448 29.64 -13.62 -0.39
CA LEU A 448 29.06 -12.38 0.12
C LEU A 448 29.79 -11.89 1.38
N GLU A 449 30.06 -12.77 2.32
CA GLU A 449 30.80 -12.45 3.55
C GLU A 449 32.23 -11.98 3.26
N SER A 450 32.93 -12.60 2.29
CA SER A 450 34.28 -12.21 1.89
C SER A 450 34.36 -10.83 1.23
N GLN A 451 33.26 -10.35 0.67
CA GLN A 451 33.13 -9.04 0.05
C GLN A 451 32.54 -8.00 1.00
N SER A 452 32.06 -8.43 2.17
CA SER A 452 31.59 -7.53 3.21
C SER A 452 32.77 -6.76 3.80
N PRO A 453 32.74 -5.44 3.91
CA PRO A 453 33.91 -4.69 4.36
C PRO A 453 34.11 -4.76 5.84
N ALA A 454 35.33 -5.07 6.18
CA ALA A 454 35.90 -4.67 7.45
C ALA A 454 36.17 -3.15 7.54
N GLN A 455 36.03 -2.41 6.42
CA GLN A 455 36.38 -0.99 6.34
C GLN A 455 35.31 -0.18 5.58
N PRO A 456 34.74 0.88 6.18
CA PRO A 456 33.66 1.69 5.59
C PRO A 456 34.01 2.41 4.28
N ASN A 457 35.31 2.51 3.94
CA ASN A 457 35.81 3.28 2.79
C ASN A 457 36.42 2.41 1.69
N SER A 458 36.36 1.09 1.79
CA SER A 458 36.82 0.27 0.69
C SER A 458 35.77 0.26 -0.43
N ALA A 459 36.22 0.52 -1.63
CA ALA A 459 35.38 0.57 -2.82
C ALA A 459 34.67 -0.76 -3.15
N ASN A 460 34.55 -1.71 -2.22
CA ASN A 460 34.18 -3.09 -2.47
C ASN A 460 32.99 -3.57 -1.66
N ILE A 461 31.97 -2.69 -1.37
CA ILE A 461 31.05 -3.13 -0.39
C ILE A 461 29.64 -2.78 -0.61
N ALA A 462 28.83 -3.82 -0.68
CA ALA A 462 27.50 -3.80 -0.15
C ALA A 462 27.56 -3.65 1.37
N GLY A 463 26.87 -2.68 1.97
CA GLY A 463 26.63 -2.65 3.40
C GLY A 463 25.69 -3.79 3.79
N ILE A 464 26.21 -5.02 3.72
CA ILE A 464 25.46 -6.24 4.08
C ILE A 464 25.34 -6.23 5.59
N SER A 465 24.12 -6.07 6.11
CA SER A 465 23.88 -6.10 7.54
C SER A 465 23.47 -7.49 8.04
N GLU A 466 22.52 -8.14 7.38
CA GLU A 466 21.99 -9.43 7.80
C GLU A 466 21.82 -10.34 6.57
N ILE A 467 22.32 -11.58 6.68
CA ILE A 467 22.16 -12.60 5.64
C ILE A 467 21.35 -13.75 6.21
N PHE A 468 20.17 -13.97 5.63
CA PHE A 468 19.36 -15.15 5.90
C PHE A 468 19.64 -16.19 4.83
N ALA A 469 20.13 -17.36 5.24
CA ALA A 469 20.39 -18.50 4.37
C ALA A 469 20.43 -19.80 5.18
N GLY A 470 20.12 -20.93 4.58
CA GLY A 470 20.16 -22.22 5.25
C GLY A 470 19.32 -22.25 6.53
N ALA A 471 19.93 -22.55 7.67
CA ALA A 471 19.24 -22.64 8.95
C ALA A 471 18.69 -21.30 9.45
N SER A 472 19.39 -20.17 9.20
CA SER A 472 18.92 -18.84 9.61
C SER A 472 17.66 -18.41 8.85
N MET A 473 17.49 -18.87 7.60
CA MET A 473 16.29 -18.63 6.82
C MET A 473 15.03 -19.10 7.55
N THR A 474 15.09 -20.26 8.20
CA THR A 474 13.92 -20.86 8.85
C THR A 474 13.51 -20.17 10.16
N GLN A 475 14.27 -19.21 10.63
CA GLN A 475 13.88 -18.39 11.79
C GLN A 475 12.74 -17.43 11.45
N LEU A 476 12.78 -16.81 10.26
CA LEU A 476 11.79 -15.83 9.82
C LEU A 476 10.95 -16.27 8.63
N PHE A 477 11.46 -17.17 7.78
CA PHE A 477 10.83 -17.60 6.53
C PHE A 477 10.67 -19.11 6.47
N ASN A 478 10.04 -19.63 5.44
CA ASN A 478 10.06 -21.06 5.14
C ASN A 478 11.39 -21.46 4.53
N SER A 479 11.72 -22.75 4.58
CA SER A 479 12.88 -23.27 3.86
C SER A 479 12.64 -23.21 2.35
N PRO A 480 13.61 -22.75 1.53
CA PRO A 480 13.49 -22.80 0.07
C PRO A 480 13.34 -24.21 -0.49
N ALA A 481 13.72 -25.24 0.28
CA ALA A 481 13.51 -26.64 -0.09
C ALA A 481 12.02 -27.07 0.00
N THR A 482 11.21 -26.39 0.79
CA THR A 482 9.79 -26.71 1.02
C THR A 482 8.83 -25.66 0.51
N ASP A 483 9.30 -24.44 0.28
CA ASP A 483 8.52 -23.34 -0.27
C ASP A 483 9.18 -22.81 -1.56
N PRO A 484 8.56 -23.01 -2.73
CA PRO A 484 9.13 -22.65 -4.02
C PRO A 484 9.31 -21.13 -4.21
N ARG A 485 8.67 -20.31 -3.40
CA ARG A 485 8.79 -18.84 -3.45
C ARG A 485 9.93 -18.29 -2.61
N THR A 486 10.37 -19.05 -1.59
CA THR A 486 11.43 -18.58 -0.70
C THR A 486 12.76 -18.46 -1.45
N PRO A 487 13.45 -17.30 -1.40
CA PRO A 487 14.81 -17.15 -1.90
C PRO A 487 15.78 -18.09 -1.18
N ASP A 488 16.89 -18.44 -1.82
CA ASP A 488 17.97 -19.19 -1.16
C ASP A 488 18.75 -18.33 -0.19
N ILE A 489 18.86 -17.02 -0.51
CA ILE A 489 19.54 -16.03 0.32
C ILE A 489 18.73 -14.73 0.33
N ILE A 490 18.57 -14.14 1.51
CA ILE A 490 18.01 -12.81 1.70
C ILE A 490 19.05 -11.94 2.42
N VAL A 491 19.33 -10.76 1.87
CA VAL A 491 20.19 -9.75 2.49
C VAL A 491 19.35 -8.53 2.76
N GLN A 492 19.21 -8.11 4.02
CA GLN A 492 18.23 -7.11 4.41
C GLN A 492 18.75 -6.09 5.43
N PRO A 493 18.47 -4.78 5.26
CA PRO A 493 18.52 -3.76 6.30
C PRO A 493 17.23 -3.74 7.16
N ASN A 494 17.28 -3.04 8.30
CA ASN A 494 16.10 -2.80 9.14
C ASN A 494 15.32 -1.58 8.66
N SER A 495 13.97 -1.66 8.71
CA SER A 495 13.07 -0.59 8.28
C SER A 495 12.04 -0.29 9.37
N GLY A 496 12.00 0.96 9.84
CA GLY A 496 11.02 1.45 10.83
C GLY A 496 10.01 2.39 10.18
N VAL A 497 8.74 2.28 10.55
CA VAL A 497 7.63 3.02 9.93
C VAL A 497 6.72 3.70 10.95
N ILE A 498 5.92 4.68 10.49
CA ILE A 498 4.85 5.28 11.28
C ILE A 498 3.77 4.25 11.65
N MET A 499 3.26 4.37 12.88
CA MET A 499 2.02 3.72 13.32
C MET A 499 1.27 4.65 14.28
N LEU A 500 0.13 5.12 13.85
CA LEU A 500 -0.75 6.00 14.61
C LEU A 500 -2.19 5.52 14.50
N LEU A 501 -2.86 5.32 15.63
CA LEU A 501 -4.30 5.05 15.71
C LEU A 501 -4.99 6.22 16.39
N SER A 502 -6.04 6.74 15.80
CA SER A 502 -6.81 7.85 16.35
C SER A 502 -8.31 7.62 16.26
N ASN A 503 -8.98 8.04 17.30
CA ASN A 503 -10.43 8.22 17.38
C ASN A 503 -10.72 9.24 18.48
N PRO A 504 -11.71 10.13 18.35
CA PRO A 504 -12.02 11.14 19.36
C PRO A 504 -12.30 10.60 20.75
N LYS A 505 -12.68 9.33 20.88
CA LYS A 505 -12.92 8.64 22.16
C LYS A 505 -11.64 8.09 22.81
N PHE A 506 -10.52 8.13 22.13
CA PHE A 506 -9.25 7.67 22.68
C PHE A 506 -8.64 8.73 23.57
N ARG A 507 -7.80 8.28 24.50
CA ARG A 507 -6.88 9.14 25.24
C ARG A 507 -5.52 9.04 24.63
N ALA A 508 -4.83 10.17 24.52
CA ALA A 508 -3.46 10.20 24.04
C ALA A 508 -2.59 9.17 24.78
N LYS A 509 -1.89 8.35 24.02
CA LYS A 509 -0.98 7.34 24.56
C LYS A 509 0.20 7.15 23.63
N THR A 510 1.38 7.00 24.21
CA THR A 510 2.59 6.58 23.49
C THR A 510 2.94 5.16 23.90
N VAL A 511 3.13 4.29 22.91
CA VAL A 511 3.58 2.91 23.10
C VAL A 511 5.03 2.82 22.64
N THR A 512 5.90 2.33 23.53
CA THR A 512 7.33 2.18 23.29
C THR A 512 7.78 0.72 23.17
N SER A 513 6.85 -0.22 23.32
CA SER A 513 7.13 -1.62 23.01
C SER A 513 7.15 -1.82 21.50
N PRO A 514 8.07 -2.64 20.97
CA PRO A 514 8.10 -2.97 19.55
C PRO A 514 6.76 -3.54 19.06
N VAL A 515 6.33 -3.08 17.90
CA VAL A 515 5.15 -3.57 17.19
C VAL A 515 5.48 -3.76 15.70
N GLU A 516 4.64 -4.52 15.02
CA GLU A 516 4.82 -4.80 13.59
C GLU A 516 3.54 -4.51 12.81
N THR A 517 3.66 -4.15 11.55
CA THR A 517 2.51 -3.82 10.69
C THR A 517 1.56 -4.99 10.48
N THR A 518 1.99 -6.24 10.68
CA THR A 518 1.12 -7.43 10.74
C THR A 518 0.00 -7.30 11.78
N GLN A 519 0.22 -6.55 12.87
CA GLN A 519 -0.76 -6.36 13.94
C GLN A 519 -1.92 -5.43 13.55
N VAL A 520 -1.86 -4.77 12.39
CA VAL A 520 -2.91 -3.88 11.88
C VAL A 520 -4.19 -4.65 11.58
N ALA A 521 -4.11 -5.73 10.81
CA ALA A 521 -5.28 -6.52 10.41
C ALA A 521 -6.13 -7.01 11.60
N PRO A 522 -5.58 -7.71 12.61
CA PRO A 522 -6.37 -8.15 13.76
C PRO A 522 -6.90 -6.97 14.59
N THR A 523 -6.20 -5.83 14.62
CA THR A 523 -6.68 -4.63 15.31
C THR A 523 -7.92 -4.05 14.62
N ILE A 524 -7.93 -3.99 13.30
CA ILE A 524 -9.09 -3.54 12.51
C ILE A 524 -10.30 -4.44 12.75
N LEU A 525 -10.15 -5.76 12.63
CA LEU A 525 -11.25 -6.69 12.88
C LEU A 525 -11.80 -6.56 14.30
N LYS A 526 -10.92 -6.46 15.29
CA LYS A 526 -11.35 -6.26 16.68
C LYS A 526 -12.10 -4.93 16.86
N ALA A 527 -11.65 -3.85 16.24
CA ALA A 527 -12.33 -2.55 16.30
C ALA A 527 -13.75 -2.61 15.71
N LEU A 528 -13.92 -3.37 14.64
CA LEU A 528 -15.22 -3.61 13.99
C LEU A 528 -16.06 -4.71 14.68
N GLY A 529 -15.60 -5.27 15.79
CA GLY A 529 -16.31 -6.32 16.51
C GLY A 529 -16.33 -7.68 15.82
N LEU A 530 -15.42 -7.89 14.89
CA LEU A 530 -15.27 -9.16 14.18
C LEU A 530 -14.23 -10.07 14.86
N ASP A 531 -14.39 -11.37 14.67
CA ASP A 531 -13.46 -12.37 15.22
C ASP A 531 -12.12 -12.32 14.45
N VAL A 532 -11.05 -11.97 15.16
CA VAL A 532 -9.69 -11.89 14.62
C VAL A 532 -9.17 -13.22 14.08
N ASN A 533 -9.65 -14.34 14.61
CA ASN A 533 -9.28 -15.68 14.16
C ASN A 533 -9.90 -16.06 12.80
N LYS A 534 -10.76 -15.21 12.24
CA LYS A 534 -11.20 -15.35 10.84
C LYS A 534 -10.09 -15.05 9.84
N LEU A 535 -9.03 -14.36 10.25
CA LEU A 535 -7.81 -14.21 9.44
C LEU A 535 -6.96 -15.47 9.59
N GLN A 536 -6.74 -16.15 8.48
CA GLN A 536 -5.99 -17.41 8.45
C GLN A 536 -4.53 -17.20 8.88
N ALA A 537 -3.88 -16.13 8.40
CA ALA A 537 -2.52 -15.81 8.78
C ALA A 537 -2.39 -15.52 10.28
N VAL A 538 -3.31 -14.75 10.85
CA VAL A 538 -3.38 -14.49 12.31
C VAL A 538 -3.50 -15.77 13.11
N HIS A 539 -4.32 -16.71 12.65
CA HIS A 539 -4.46 -18.02 13.30
C HIS A 539 -3.15 -18.85 13.22
N ILE A 540 -2.46 -18.81 12.08
CA ILE A 540 -1.21 -19.55 11.84
C ILE A 540 -0.04 -18.97 12.66
N GLU A 541 0.12 -17.65 12.66
CA GLU A 541 1.27 -16.97 13.27
C GLU A 541 1.02 -16.52 14.70
N GLY A 542 -0.23 -16.50 15.15
CA GLY A 542 -0.60 -16.00 16.47
C GLY A 542 -0.47 -14.50 16.62
N THR A 543 -0.60 -13.75 15.52
CA THR A 543 -0.44 -12.30 15.47
C THR A 543 -1.41 -11.60 16.42
N GLN A 544 -0.89 -10.77 17.30
CA GLN A 544 -1.68 -10.11 18.35
C GLN A 544 -2.21 -8.75 17.86
N VAL A 545 -3.30 -8.30 18.48
CA VAL A 545 -3.80 -6.94 18.34
C VAL A 545 -2.74 -5.94 18.85
N LEU A 546 -2.66 -4.75 18.25
CA LEU A 546 -1.77 -3.69 18.71
C LEU A 546 -1.99 -3.39 20.21
N PRO A 547 -0.92 -3.31 21.01
CA PRO A 547 -1.03 -3.04 22.44
C PRO A 547 -1.51 -1.62 22.71
N GLY A 548 -2.23 -1.44 23.80
CA GLY A 548 -2.68 -0.13 24.24
C GLY A 548 -4.00 0.34 23.67
N VAL A 549 -4.53 -0.35 22.66
CA VAL A 549 -5.87 -0.09 22.12
C VAL A 549 -6.90 -0.70 23.06
N ASP A 550 -7.64 0.14 23.77
CA ASP A 550 -8.75 -0.32 24.62
C ASP A 550 -10.04 -0.26 23.77
N LEU A 551 -10.45 -1.43 23.29
CA LEU A 551 -11.68 -1.64 22.52
C LEU A 551 -12.74 -2.41 23.34
N SER A 552 -12.58 -2.49 24.68
CA SER A 552 -13.60 -3.08 25.55
C SER A 552 -14.87 -2.23 25.57
N SER A 553 -16.03 -2.86 25.52
CA SER A 553 -17.31 -2.21 25.75
C SER A 553 -17.43 -1.74 27.20
N ASP A 554 -18.20 -0.66 27.47
CA ASP A 554 -18.44 -0.22 28.84
C ASP A 554 -19.15 -1.29 29.70
N SER A 555 -19.76 -2.30 29.04
CA SER A 555 -20.38 -3.47 29.72
C SER A 555 -19.38 -4.46 30.29
N ASP A 556 -18.12 -4.42 29.90
CA ASP A 556 -17.07 -5.33 30.41
C ASP A 556 -16.31 -4.74 31.63
N ARG A 557 -16.76 -3.58 32.12
CA ARG A 557 -16.16 -2.84 33.28
C ARG A 557 -16.94 -2.88 34.58
N GLU A 558 -18.08 -3.65 34.63
CA GLU A 558 -18.83 -3.87 35.87
C GLU A 558 -18.46 -5.19 36.56
#